data_5bad15e6c73300fe0b5c31deb1194552
#
_entry.id   5bad15e6c73300fe0b5c31deb1194552
#
_cell.length_a   1.000
_cell.length_b   1.000
_cell.length_c   1.000
_cell.angle_alpha   90.00
_cell.angle_beta   90.00
_cell.angle_gamma   90.00
#
_symmetry.space_group_name_H-M   'P 1'
#
loop_
_entity.id
_entity.type
_entity.pdbx_description
1 polymer ?
#
loop_
_entity_poly.entity_id
_entity_poly.type
_entity_poly.pdbx_seq_one_letter_code
_entity_poly.pdbx_strand_id
1 'polypeptide(L)'
;RSTQGYSSAASDVYKRQTSSYPNAVKLFHATKDWLKERLGLDISPEKSKVISLKEDYSDFLGFRLKVIPRGKTKQGQTKFVVESHAREKSIKKIKDNLAELTHAIQYPKNAAHSEYEEIAKYNAFVLGVHDYYSMATKVSKDFRGLAFSVQKSQKTRFRQRLKTAAEVEKNRIPCHIANVIKERYGKSKQLRYVGGIALAPIGYVKHRHPIQRKRGVNSYTAEGRAMIHKQLEAVDMEILHYLMRNPVWNATIEYNDNRLSLYSAQMGKCAVTGAKLMIGDIFCHHKVPRCNGGTDAYQNLILL
;
A
#
# COMPACT_ATOMS: atom_id res chain seq x y z
N ARG A 1 30.34 -21.37 1.99
CA ARG A 1 28.93 -21.44 1.46
C ARG A 1 28.16 -20.34 2.14
N SER A 2 27.96 -19.24 1.42
CA SER A 2 27.16 -18.11 1.87
C SER A 2 25.67 -18.45 1.72
N THR A 3 24.97 -18.59 2.83
CA THR A 3 23.52 -18.60 2.86
C THR A 3 23.05 -17.17 2.63
N GLN A 4 22.59 -16.85 1.41
CA GLN A 4 21.79 -15.66 1.15
C GLN A 4 20.44 -15.84 1.84
N GLY A 5 20.29 -15.20 3.01
CA GLY A 5 19.00 -15.06 3.67
C GLY A 5 18.15 -14.06 2.88
N TYR A 6 17.01 -14.48 2.39
CA TYR A 6 16.00 -13.59 1.84
C TYR A 6 15.41 -12.79 3.01
N SER A 7 15.87 -11.55 3.18
CA SER A 7 15.25 -10.59 4.08
C SER A 7 14.05 -9.99 3.36
N SER A 8 12.84 -10.21 3.87
CA SER A 8 11.67 -9.49 3.38
C SER A 8 11.77 -8.05 3.90
N ALA A 9 11.91 -7.08 3.01
CA ALA A 9 12.12 -5.66 3.31
C ALA A 9 11.03 -5.02 4.21
N ALA A 10 9.96 -5.72 4.50
CA ALA A 10 8.85 -5.25 5.34
C ALA A 10 9.11 -5.43 6.85
N SER A 11 10.07 -6.25 7.27
CA SER A 11 10.36 -6.55 8.68
C SER A 11 11.40 -5.64 9.33
N ASP A 12 12.14 -4.87 8.54
CA ASP A 12 13.32 -4.14 9.02
C ASP A 12 13.02 -2.77 9.63
N VAL A 13 11.80 -2.27 9.48
CA VAL A 13 11.43 -0.94 9.95
C VAL A 13 10.23 -1.01 10.87
N TYR A 14 10.41 -0.65 12.12
CA TYR A 14 9.30 -0.49 13.04
C TYR A 14 9.35 0.85 13.77
N LYS A 15 8.21 1.29 14.29
CA LYS A 15 8.04 2.55 14.98
C LYS A 15 7.28 2.35 16.28
N ARG A 16 7.84 2.83 17.39
CA ARG A 16 7.16 2.89 18.67
C ARG A 16 6.94 4.32 19.10
N GLN A 17 5.83 4.56 19.79
CA GLN A 17 5.45 5.89 20.27
C GLN A 17 5.20 5.85 21.77
N THR A 18 5.62 6.91 22.45
CA THR A 18 5.35 7.14 23.87
C THR A 18 4.90 8.59 24.09
N SER A 19 4.34 8.87 25.25
CA SER A 19 3.88 10.22 25.61
C SER A 19 5.01 11.14 26.09
N SER A 20 6.18 10.60 26.43
CA SER A 20 7.31 11.39 26.95
C SER A 20 8.64 10.98 26.33
N TYR A 21 9.55 11.93 26.16
CA TYR A 21 10.88 11.70 25.61
C TYR A 21 11.73 10.75 26.48
N PRO A 22 11.80 10.88 27.82
CA PRO A 22 12.53 9.94 28.66
C PRO A 22 12.06 8.49 28.51
N ASN A 23 10.75 8.27 28.39
CA ASN A 23 10.21 6.93 28.15
C ASN A 23 10.55 6.41 26.76
N ALA A 24 10.63 7.29 25.76
CA ALA A 24 11.06 6.91 24.40
C ALA A 24 12.52 6.45 24.40
N VAL A 25 13.40 7.14 25.12
CA VAL A 25 14.82 6.76 25.27
C VAL A 25 14.96 5.41 26.00
N LYS A 26 14.26 5.23 27.14
CA LYS A 26 14.26 3.94 27.87
C LYS A 26 13.79 2.80 26.97
N LEU A 27 12.72 3.01 26.21
CA LEU A 27 12.17 2.01 25.29
C LEU A 27 13.14 1.70 24.14
N PHE A 28 13.86 2.70 23.65
CA PHE A 28 14.87 2.52 22.60
C PHE A 28 15.99 1.60 23.08
N HIS A 29 16.56 1.84 24.26
CA HIS A 29 17.60 0.99 24.85
C HIS A 29 17.08 -0.42 25.12
N ALA A 30 15.94 -0.55 25.80
CA ALA A 30 15.35 -1.86 26.06
C ALA A 30 15.08 -2.67 24.80
N THR A 31 14.66 -2.01 23.70
CA THR A 31 14.46 -2.68 22.42
C THR A 31 15.79 -3.10 21.78
N LYS A 32 16.79 -2.22 21.82
CA LYS A 32 18.14 -2.51 21.31
C LYS A 32 18.72 -3.74 22.01
N ASP A 33 18.67 -3.74 23.35
CA ASP A 33 19.24 -4.82 24.16
C ASP A 33 18.47 -6.14 23.92
N TRP A 34 17.15 -6.09 23.86
CA TRP A 34 16.33 -7.27 23.55
C TRP A 34 16.63 -7.85 22.16
N LEU A 35 16.77 -7.01 21.13
CA LEU A 35 17.14 -7.48 19.80
C LEU A 35 18.52 -8.14 19.77
N LYS A 36 19.49 -7.58 20.52
CA LYS A 36 20.83 -8.13 20.63
C LYS A 36 20.84 -9.46 21.37
N GLU A 37 20.22 -9.51 22.54
CA GLU A 37 20.24 -10.69 23.42
C GLU A 37 19.41 -11.86 22.89
N ARG A 38 18.23 -11.57 22.32
CA ARG A 38 17.28 -12.60 21.89
C ARG A 38 17.43 -13.04 20.45
N LEU A 39 17.81 -12.13 19.57
CA LEU A 39 17.85 -12.38 18.13
C LEU A 39 19.26 -12.22 17.53
N GLY A 40 20.26 -11.79 18.32
CA GLY A 40 21.60 -11.53 17.83
C GLY A 40 21.68 -10.39 16.80
N LEU A 41 20.66 -9.50 16.76
CA LEU A 41 20.55 -8.43 15.78
C LEU A 41 21.04 -7.10 16.34
N ASP A 42 21.90 -6.43 15.59
CA ASP A 42 22.30 -5.05 15.88
C ASP A 42 21.45 -4.05 15.11
N ILE A 43 21.01 -2.99 15.81
CA ILE A 43 20.29 -1.88 15.17
C ILE A 43 21.30 -0.97 14.45
N SER A 44 20.90 -0.42 13.29
CA SER A 44 21.69 0.58 12.58
C SER A 44 21.65 1.92 13.33
N PRO A 45 22.79 2.44 13.85
CA PRO A 45 22.80 3.72 14.58
C PRO A 45 22.35 4.90 13.72
N GLU A 46 22.66 4.89 12.42
CA GLU A 46 22.31 5.96 11.50
C GLU A 46 20.81 6.02 11.20
N LYS A 47 20.13 4.87 11.22
CA LYS A 47 18.71 4.75 10.87
C LYS A 47 17.79 4.72 12.09
N SER A 48 18.33 4.40 13.28
CA SER A 48 17.55 4.23 14.51
C SER A 48 17.74 5.42 15.43
N LYS A 49 16.68 6.17 15.69
CA LYS A 49 16.73 7.37 16.51
C LYS A 49 15.42 7.65 17.25
N VAL A 50 15.53 8.35 18.36
CA VAL A 50 14.40 8.91 19.12
C VAL A 50 14.15 10.33 18.63
N ILE A 51 12.90 10.66 18.29
CA ILE A 51 12.52 11.98 17.76
C ILE A 51 11.31 12.50 18.52
N SER A 52 11.35 13.78 18.93
CA SER A 52 10.20 14.53 19.39
C SER A 52 9.39 15.01 18.18
N LEU A 53 8.20 14.44 17.95
CA LEU A 53 7.35 14.82 16.83
C LEU A 53 6.80 16.25 16.91
N LYS A 54 6.87 16.91 18.08
CA LYS A 54 6.49 18.33 18.23
C LYS A 54 7.58 19.27 17.72
N GLU A 55 8.83 18.85 17.82
CA GLU A 55 9.99 19.64 17.47
C GLU A 55 10.46 19.34 16.04
N ASP A 56 10.60 18.05 15.72
CA ASP A 56 11.18 17.59 14.48
C ASP A 56 10.28 16.69 13.64
N TYR A 57 10.63 16.56 12.38
CA TYR A 57 10.00 15.61 11.47
C TYR A 57 10.56 14.20 11.66
N SER A 58 9.68 13.22 11.67
CA SER A 58 10.03 11.81 11.61
C SER A 58 9.73 11.25 10.23
N ASP A 59 10.73 10.70 9.56
CA ASP A 59 10.56 9.99 8.29
C ASP A 59 10.15 8.54 8.55
N PHE A 60 9.11 8.09 7.87
CA PHE A 60 8.63 6.70 7.96
C PHE A 60 7.93 6.28 6.67
N LEU A 61 8.35 5.17 6.07
CA LEU A 61 7.75 4.59 4.86
C LEU A 61 7.48 5.64 3.75
N GLY A 62 8.46 6.49 3.47
CA GLY A 62 8.31 7.51 2.43
C GLY A 62 7.50 8.75 2.82
N PHE A 63 6.95 8.79 4.02
CA PHE A 63 6.27 9.94 4.59
C PHE A 63 7.18 10.67 5.58
N ARG A 64 6.92 11.95 5.76
CA ARG A 64 7.52 12.82 6.77
C ARG A 64 6.40 13.33 7.68
N LEU A 65 6.50 13.06 8.97
CA LEU A 65 5.45 13.29 9.96
C LEU A 65 5.90 14.30 11.03
N LYS A 66 5.04 15.24 11.37
CA LYS A 66 5.22 16.19 12.47
C LYS A 66 3.89 16.44 13.17
N VAL A 67 3.94 16.77 14.46
CA VAL A 67 2.77 17.19 15.23
C VAL A 67 2.79 18.70 15.37
N ILE A 68 1.74 19.36 14.87
CA ILE A 68 1.62 20.81 14.90
C ILE A 68 0.41 21.26 15.74
N PRO A 69 0.49 22.40 16.40
CA PRO A 69 -0.67 23.00 17.06
C PRO A 69 -1.67 23.51 16.01
N ARG A 70 -2.94 23.20 16.17
CA ARG A 70 -3.99 23.65 15.25
C ARG A 70 -5.30 23.93 15.99
N GLY A 71 -5.45 25.17 16.44
CA GLY A 71 -6.63 25.63 17.19
C GLY A 71 -6.67 25.16 18.63
N LYS A 72 -7.82 25.36 19.26
CA LYS A 72 -8.07 24.99 20.66
C LYS A 72 -9.16 23.94 20.76
N THR A 73 -9.14 23.13 21.81
CA THR A 73 -10.22 22.23 22.20
C THR A 73 -11.37 23.03 22.79
N LYS A 74 -12.54 22.40 22.98
CA LYS A 74 -13.69 23.02 23.67
C LYS A 74 -13.36 23.47 25.09
N GLN A 75 -12.33 22.87 25.71
CA GLN A 75 -11.83 23.19 27.04
C GLN A 75 -10.70 24.24 27.04
N GLY A 76 -10.45 24.93 25.91
CA GLY A 76 -9.42 25.96 25.80
C GLY A 76 -7.98 25.46 25.61
N GLN A 77 -7.73 24.15 25.69
CA GLN A 77 -6.39 23.56 25.53
C GLN A 77 -5.95 23.56 24.06
N THR A 78 -4.65 23.71 23.82
CA THR A 78 -4.09 23.61 22.46
C THR A 78 -4.35 22.24 21.84
N LYS A 79 -5.03 22.22 20.69
CA LYS A 79 -5.25 21.02 19.90
C LYS A 79 -4.04 20.76 19.02
N PHE A 80 -3.51 19.55 19.09
CA PHE A 80 -2.42 19.09 18.22
C PHE A 80 -2.96 18.16 17.14
N VAL A 81 -2.44 18.31 15.92
CA VAL A 81 -2.79 17.46 14.80
C VAL A 81 -1.51 16.95 14.12
N VAL A 82 -1.59 15.76 13.52
CA VAL A 82 -0.50 15.22 12.72
C VAL A 82 -0.53 15.85 11.34
N GLU A 83 0.57 16.49 10.97
CA GLU A 83 0.83 16.93 9.60
C GLU A 83 1.74 15.91 8.92
N SER A 84 1.39 15.49 7.73
CA SER A 84 2.15 14.52 6.95
C SER A 84 2.42 15.02 5.54
N HIS A 85 3.64 14.82 5.10
CA HIS A 85 4.17 15.16 3.79
C HIS A 85 4.73 13.92 3.10
N ALA A 86 4.87 13.96 1.79
CA ALA A 86 5.74 13.04 1.08
C ALA A 86 7.21 13.41 1.35
N ARG A 87 8.08 12.40 1.59
CA ARG A 87 9.50 12.59 1.86
C ARG A 87 10.20 13.16 0.62
N GLU A 88 11.11 14.12 0.79
CA GLU A 88 11.82 14.77 -0.32
C GLU A 88 12.57 13.80 -1.24
N LYS A 89 13.27 12.81 -0.65
CA LYS A 89 13.93 11.74 -1.43
C LYS A 89 12.94 10.95 -2.28
N SER A 90 11.72 10.71 -1.77
CA SER A 90 10.67 10.03 -2.51
C SER A 90 10.12 10.89 -3.64
N ILE A 91 9.93 12.19 -3.40
CA ILE A 91 9.51 13.15 -4.43
C ILE A 91 10.54 13.23 -5.55
N LYS A 92 11.84 13.27 -5.19
CA LYS A 92 12.92 13.25 -6.18
C LYS A 92 12.87 11.98 -7.03
N LYS A 93 12.78 10.81 -6.40
CA LYS A 93 12.68 9.52 -7.10
C LYS A 93 11.46 9.46 -8.03
N ILE A 94 10.31 9.96 -7.56
CA ILE A 94 9.08 10.05 -8.39
C ILE A 94 9.33 10.96 -9.60
N LYS A 95 9.98 12.11 -9.40
CA LYS A 95 10.33 13.04 -10.48
C LYS A 95 11.22 12.39 -11.53
N ASP A 96 12.26 11.69 -11.08
CA ASP A 96 13.23 11.02 -11.97
C ASP A 96 12.52 9.92 -12.78
N ASN A 97 11.73 9.08 -12.15
CA ASN A 97 10.93 8.05 -12.83
C ASN A 97 9.93 8.65 -13.84
N LEU A 98 9.25 9.74 -13.49
CA LEU A 98 8.33 10.41 -14.43
C LEU A 98 9.07 11.05 -15.61
N ALA A 99 10.30 11.52 -15.42
CA ALA A 99 11.13 12.02 -16.49
C ALA A 99 11.54 10.90 -17.47
N GLU A 100 11.93 9.73 -16.93
CA GLU A 100 12.24 8.53 -17.72
C GLU A 100 11.02 8.03 -18.51
N LEU A 101 9.87 7.91 -17.85
CA LEU A 101 8.62 7.48 -18.49
C LEU A 101 8.17 8.47 -19.58
N THR A 102 8.30 9.78 -19.32
CA THR A 102 8.00 10.81 -20.32
C THR A 102 8.96 10.74 -21.50
N HIS A 103 10.23 10.39 -21.26
CA HIS A 103 11.20 10.16 -22.31
C HIS A 103 10.87 8.91 -23.14
N ALA A 104 10.48 7.81 -22.47
CA ALA A 104 10.10 6.56 -23.15
C ALA A 104 8.86 6.72 -24.04
N ILE A 105 7.90 7.57 -23.70
CA ILE A 105 6.76 7.90 -24.57
C ILE A 105 7.26 8.54 -25.88
N GLN A 106 8.28 9.40 -25.81
CA GLN A 106 8.83 10.06 -27.01
C GLN A 106 9.75 9.14 -27.81
N TYR A 107 10.53 8.33 -27.11
CA TYR A 107 11.53 7.41 -27.67
C TYR A 107 11.38 6.03 -27.02
N PRO A 108 10.48 5.17 -27.52
CA PRO A 108 10.32 3.81 -27.00
C PRO A 108 11.64 3.03 -27.10
N LYS A 109 12.06 2.39 -26.03
CA LYS A 109 13.32 1.62 -25.99
C LYS A 109 13.31 0.41 -26.90
N ASN A 110 12.14 -0.17 -27.16
CA ASN A 110 11.94 -1.29 -28.06
C ASN A 110 10.97 -0.88 -29.18
N ALA A 111 11.34 -1.14 -30.42
CA ALA A 111 10.49 -0.91 -31.60
C ALA A 111 9.14 -1.67 -31.53
N ALA A 112 9.07 -2.71 -30.70
CA ALA A 112 7.85 -3.49 -30.45
C ALA A 112 6.86 -2.80 -29.51
N HIS A 113 7.29 -1.81 -28.72
CA HIS A 113 6.41 -1.11 -27.78
C HIS A 113 5.71 0.06 -28.48
N SER A 114 4.39 0.03 -28.45
CA SER A 114 3.58 1.13 -28.96
C SER A 114 3.63 2.33 -28.00
N GLU A 115 3.40 3.53 -28.54
CA GLU A 115 3.24 4.74 -27.73
C GLU A 115 2.14 4.57 -26.67
N TYR A 116 1.11 3.80 -26.99
CA TYR A 116 0.02 3.46 -26.08
C TYR A 116 0.51 2.72 -24.84
N GLU A 117 1.38 1.73 -25.00
CA GLU A 117 1.93 0.96 -23.87
C GLU A 117 2.80 1.82 -22.95
N GLU A 118 3.62 2.71 -23.51
CA GLU A 118 4.43 3.61 -22.72
C GLU A 118 3.57 4.64 -21.95
N ILE A 119 2.49 5.14 -22.55
CA ILE A 119 1.51 5.97 -21.85
C ILE A 119 0.77 5.18 -20.77
N ALA A 120 0.43 3.93 -21.02
CA ALA A 120 -0.19 3.06 -20.03
C ALA A 120 0.73 2.84 -18.80
N LYS A 121 2.03 2.60 -19.01
CA LYS A 121 3.04 2.51 -17.94
C LYS A 121 3.14 3.82 -17.15
N TYR A 122 3.18 4.95 -17.83
CA TYR A 122 3.18 6.27 -17.19
C TYR A 122 1.93 6.46 -16.31
N ASN A 123 0.75 6.16 -16.84
CA ASN A 123 -0.51 6.29 -16.13
C ASN A 123 -0.58 5.34 -14.92
N ALA A 124 -0.15 4.09 -15.06
CA ALA A 124 -0.09 3.12 -13.97
C ALA A 124 0.83 3.59 -12.84
N PHE A 125 1.99 4.17 -13.18
CA PHE A 125 2.90 4.75 -12.20
C PHE A 125 2.27 5.92 -11.45
N VAL A 126 1.62 6.85 -12.14
CA VAL A 126 0.93 7.99 -11.52
C VAL A 126 -0.20 7.51 -10.59
N LEU A 127 -0.98 6.52 -11.02
CA LEU A 127 -2.04 5.92 -10.20
C LEU A 127 -1.47 5.32 -8.91
N GLY A 128 -0.40 4.53 -9.01
CA GLY A 128 0.27 3.93 -7.84
C GLY A 128 0.82 4.97 -6.87
N VAL A 129 1.46 6.03 -7.39
CA VAL A 129 1.94 7.16 -6.57
C VAL A 129 0.79 7.87 -5.87
N HIS A 130 -0.33 8.13 -6.56
CA HIS A 130 -1.49 8.75 -5.96
C HIS A 130 -2.15 7.87 -4.89
N ASP A 131 -2.27 6.57 -5.13
CA ASP A 131 -2.82 5.65 -4.13
C ASP A 131 -1.97 5.59 -2.88
N TYR A 132 -0.63 5.54 -3.03
CA TYR A 132 0.29 5.49 -1.91
C TYR A 132 0.28 6.79 -1.08
N TYR A 133 0.39 7.95 -1.73
CA TYR A 133 0.53 9.23 -1.04
C TYR A 133 -0.80 9.95 -0.74
N SER A 134 -1.94 9.42 -1.18
CA SER A 134 -3.26 10.03 -0.96
C SER A 134 -3.58 10.29 0.51
N MET A 135 -2.97 9.56 1.44
CA MET A 135 -3.16 9.72 2.88
C MET A 135 -2.34 10.85 3.51
N ALA A 136 -1.37 11.43 2.79
CA ALA A 136 -0.58 12.55 3.30
C ALA A 136 -1.43 13.83 3.34
N THR A 137 -1.47 14.49 4.50
CA THR A 137 -2.32 15.68 4.71
C THR A 137 -1.95 16.87 3.82
N LYS A 138 -0.69 16.93 3.36
CA LYS A 138 -0.17 18.01 2.53
C LYS A 138 0.23 17.56 1.12
N VAL A 139 -0.24 16.40 0.68
CA VAL A 139 0.15 15.81 -0.61
C VAL A 139 -0.02 16.74 -1.80
N SER A 140 -1.11 17.52 -1.84
CA SER A 140 -1.35 18.49 -2.94
C SER A 140 -0.29 19.60 -2.98
N LYS A 141 0.23 20.02 -1.80
CA LYS A 141 1.31 21.01 -1.70
C LYS A 141 2.61 20.41 -2.20
N ASP A 142 2.93 19.20 -1.76
CA ASP A 142 4.18 18.51 -2.08
C ASP A 142 4.26 18.21 -3.60
N PHE A 143 3.13 17.82 -4.20
CA PHE A 143 3.09 17.47 -5.62
C PHE A 143 2.94 18.66 -6.56
N ARG A 144 2.73 19.89 -6.05
CA ARG A 144 2.63 21.08 -6.88
C ARG A 144 3.92 21.39 -7.65
N GLY A 145 5.05 21.36 -6.95
CA GLY A 145 6.38 21.58 -7.57
C GLY A 145 6.74 20.47 -8.55
N LEU A 146 6.40 19.23 -8.21
CA LEU A 146 6.58 18.06 -9.06
C LEU A 146 5.74 18.19 -10.34
N ALA A 147 4.46 18.54 -10.22
CA ALA A 147 3.56 18.73 -11.35
C ALA A 147 4.06 19.81 -12.32
N PHE A 148 4.54 20.92 -11.79
CA PHE A 148 5.14 21.99 -12.61
C PHE A 148 6.32 21.49 -13.43
N SER A 149 7.25 20.76 -12.79
CA SER A 149 8.43 20.20 -13.46
C SER A 149 8.06 19.21 -14.55
N VAL A 150 7.10 18.30 -14.26
CA VAL A 150 6.63 17.28 -15.21
C VAL A 150 5.90 17.92 -16.40
N GLN A 151 5.01 18.89 -16.14
CA GLN A 151 4.30 19.60 -17.21
C GLN A 151 5.26 20.38 -18.12
N LYS A 152 6.31 21.00 -17.55
CA LYS A 152 7.34 21.67 -18.35
C LYS A 152 8.06 20.67 -19.26
N SER A 153 8.47 19.52 -18.73
CA SER A 153 9.11 18.46 -19.51
C SER A 153 8.19 17.94 -20.62
N GLN A 154 6.92 17.65 -20.31
CA GLN A 154 5.92 17.21 -21.29
C GLN A 154 5.73 18.24 -22.42
N LYS A 155 5.58 19.53 -22.10
CA LYS A 155 5.44 20.60 -23.08
C LYS A 155 6.65 20.66 -24.02
N THR A 156 7.86 20.58 -23.47
CA THR A 156 9.09 20.63 -24.27
C THR A 156 9.24 19.41 -25.18
N ARG A 157 8.90 18.21 -24.68
CA ARG A 157 9.07 16.95 -25.44
C ARG A 157 7.98 16.73 -26.48
N PHE A 158 6.74 16.93 -26.10
CA PHE A 158 5.60 16.61 -26.97
C PHE A 158 5.16 17.79 -27.84
N ARG A 159 5.51 19.02 -27.49
CA ARG A 159 5.22 20.24 -28.27
C ARG A 159 3.75 20.29 -28.72
N GLN A 160 3.53 20.36 -30.04
CA GLN A 160 2.20 20.42 -30.66
C GLN A 160 1.37 19.15 -30.47
N ARG A 161 1.98 18.03 -30.15
CA ARG A 161 1.29 16.75 -29.89
C ARG A 161 0.58 16.72 -28.53
N LEU A 162 1.03 17.57 -27.59
CA LEU A 162 0.40 17.70 -26.27
C LEU A 162 -0.83 18.58 -26.36
N LYS A 163 -2.00 18.01 -26.11
CA LYS A 163 -3.28 18.72 -26.15
C LYS A 163 -3.92 18.78 -24.78
N THR A 164 -4.67 19.83 -24.53
CA THR A 164 -5.58 19.94 -23.37
C THR A 164 -6.92 19.28 -23.68
N ALA A 165 -7.72 18.98 -22.65
CA ALA A 165 -9.05 18.43 -22.83
C ALA A 165 -9.94 19.36 -23.68
N ALA A 166 -9.86 20.68 -23.45
CA ALA A 166 -10.60 21.67 -24.25
C ALA A 166 -10.21 21.71 -25.72
N GLU A 167 -8.91 21.54 -26.03
CA GLU A 167 -8.43 21.48 -27.43
C GLU A 167 -8.86 20.19 -28.12
N VAL A 168 -8.88 19.06 -27.41
CA VAL A 168 -9.37 17.78 -27.94
C VAL A 168 -10.85 17.88 -28.25
N GLU A 169 -11.64 18.45 -27.36
CA GLU A 169 -13.07 18.65 -27.57
C GLU A 169 -13.37 19.62 -28.70
N LYS A 170 -12.74 20.81 -28.70
CA LYS A 170 -12.91 21.83 -29.72
C LYS A 170 -12.59 21.33 -31.12
N ASN A 171 -11.49 20.59 -31.27
CA ASN A 171 -10.99 20.11 -32.56
C ASN A 171 -11.55 18.73 -32.91
N ARG A 172 -12.45 18.14 -32.13
CA ARG A 172 -13.05 16.81 -32.30
C ARG A 172 -11.99 15.73 -32.57
N ILE A 173 -10.85 15.80 -31.85
CA ILE A 173 -9.77 14.86 -32.01
C ILE A 173 -10.21 13.50 -31.44
N PRO A 174 -10.09 12.40 -32.20
CA PRO A 174 -10.33 11.08 -31.63
C PRO A 174 -9.43 10.85 -30.42
N CYS A 175 -10.03 10.56 -29.28
CA CYS A 175 -9.28 10.37 -28.04
C CYS A 175 -9.62 9.06 -27.35
N HIS A 176 -8.59 8.42 -26.80
CA HIS A 176 -8.72 7.26 -25.95
C HIS A 176 -8.45 7.64 -24.51
N ILE A 177 -9.39 7.39 -23.65
CA ILE A 177 -9.27 7.56 -22.20
C ILE A 177 -9.71 6.29 -21.51
N ALA A 178 -8.82 5.64 -20.79
CA ALA A 178 -9.16 4.47 -19.98
C ALA A 178 -10.17 4.87 -18.87
N ASN A 179 -11.14 4.01 -18.59
CA ASN A 179 -12.21 4.29 -17.61
C ASN A 179 -11.68 4.75 -16.27
N VAL A 180 -10.63 4.12 -15.73
CA VAL A 180 -9.99 4.51 -14.47
C VAL A 180 -9.44 5.94 -14.52
N ILE A 181 -8.85 6.34 -15.64
CA ILE A 181 -8.31 7.70 -15.84
C ILE A 181 -9.46 8.71 -15.93
N LYS A 182 -10.53 8.36 -16.65
CA LYS A 182 -11.73 9.18 -16.79
C LYS A 182 -12.42 9.43 -15.44
N GLU A 183 -12.62 8.38 -14.66
CA GLU A 183 -13.25 8.46 -13.34
C GLU A 183 -12.43 9.30 -12.36
N ARG A 184 -11.11 9.11 -12.32
CA ARG A 184 -10.23 9.81 -11.38
C ARG A 184 -9.92 11.24 -11.80
N TYR A 185 -9.65 11.46 -13.07
CA TYR A 185 -9.04 12.71 -13.57
C TYR A 185 -9.88 13.45 -14.60
N GLY A 186 -11.02 12.92 -15.05
CA GLY A 186 -11.84 13.53 -16.09
C GLY A 186 -12.29 14.97 -15.77
N LYS A 187 -12.45 15.31 -14.48
CA LYS A 187 -12.78 16.68 -14.02
C LYS A 187 -11.54 17.58 -13.85
N SER A 188 -10.34 17.09 -14.11
CA SER A 188 -9.11 17.85 -13.89
C SER A 188 -8.73 18.69 -15.11
N LYS A 189 -8.57 20.00 -14.92
CA LYS A 189 -7.99 20.90 -15.93
C LYS A 189 -6.52 20.58 -16.26
N GLN A 190 -5.85 19.71 -15.47
CA GLN A 190 -4.48 19.29 -15.69
C GLN A 190 -4.36 18.05 -16.58
N LEU A 191 -5.47 17.41 -16.93
CA LEU A 191 -5.49 16.27 -17.86
C LEU A 191 -4.95 16.70 -19.23
N ARG A 192 -4.07 15.88 -19.80
CA ARG A 192 -3.43 16.12 -21.11
C ARG A 192 -3.60 14.89 -21.98
N TYR A 193 -3.40 15.09 -23.28
CA TYR A 193 -3.46 14.04 -24.28
C TYR A 193 -2.23 14.11 -25.17
N VAL A 194 -1.66 12.97 -25.48
CA VAL A 194 -0.58 12.83 -26.45
C VAL A 194 -1.03 11.79 -27.48
N GLY A 195 -1.00 12.14 -28.77
CA GLY A 195 -1.50 11.25 -29.81
C GLY A 195 -2.95 10.80 -29.63
N GLY A 196 -3.80 11.62 -28.97
CA GLY A 196 -5.16 11.26 -28.64
C GLY A 196 -5.33 10.40 -27.37
N ILE A 197 -4.23 9.99 -26.69
CA ILE A 197 -4.28 9.14 -25.50
C ILE A 197 -4.12 10.00 -24.25
N ALA A 198 -4.95 9.75 -23.25
CA ALA A 198 -4.96 10.53 -22.01
C ALA A 198 -3.75 10.25 -21.10
N LEU A 199 -3.10 11.31 -20.62
CA LEU A 199 -2.02 11.29 -19.63
C LEU A 199 -2.54 11.73 -18.25
N ALA A 200 -2.36 10.87 -17.25
CA ALA A 200 -2.75 11.15 -15.87
C ALA A 200 -1.95 12.32 -15.27
N PRO A 201 -2.61 13.31 -14.66
CA PRO A 201 -1.94 14.48 -14.09
C PRO A 201 -1.39 14.19 -12.69
N ILE A 202 -0.09 14.18 -12.51
CA ILE A 202 0.55 13.92 -11.20
C ILE A 202 0.17 14.93 -10.12
N GLY A 203 -0.19 16.17 -10.49
CA GLY A 203 -0.58 17.21 -9.55
C GLY A 203 -2.02 17.12 -9.04
N TYR A 204 -2.86 16.27 -9.64
CA TYR A 204 -4.27 16.14 -9.27
C TYR A 204 -4.47 14.92 -8.35
N VAL A 205 -3.93 15.00 -7.15
CA VAL A 205 -4.09 13.96 -6.13
C VAL A 205 -5.28 14.31 -5.22
N LYS A 206 -6.18 13.33 -5.02
CA LYS A 206 -7.27 13.45 -4.05
C LYS A 206 -6.81 12.93 -2.70
N HIS A 207 -6.84 13.78 -1.68
CA HIS A 207 -6.58 13.36 -0.31
C HIS A 207 -7.66 12.37 0.15
N ARG A 208 -7.21 11.27 0.76
CA ARG A 208 -8.08 10.32 1.46
C ARG A 208 -7.75 10.40 2.94
N HIS A 209 -8.77 10.49 3.77
CA HIS A 209 -8.56 10.39 5.21
C HIS A 209 -8.02 8.98 5.53
N PRO A 210 -6.95 8.87 6.31
CA PRO A 210 -6.50 7.56 6.78
C PRO A 210 -7.63 6.90 7.58
N ILE A 211 -7.76 5.59 7.43
CA ILE A 211 -8.73 4.81 8.19
C ILE A 211 -8.36 4.95 9.67
N GLN A 212 -9.16 5.69 10.42
CA GLN A 212 -8.98 5.80 11.87
C GLN A 212 -9.59 4.56 12.51
N ARG A 213 -8.75 3.66 13.02
CA ARG A 213 -9.20 2.58 13.88
C ARG A 213 -9.71 3.17 15.19
N LYS A 214 -10.87 2.72 15.67
CA LYS A 214 -11.36 3.06 17.01
C LYS A 214 -10.29 2.70 18.05
N ARG A 215 -10.19 3.49 19.12
CA ARG A 215 -9.36 3.13 20.28
C ARG A 215 -9.70 1.72 20.74
N GLY A 216 -8.93 0.85 21.03
CA GLY A 216 -9.25 -0.55 21.36
C GLY A 216 -9.17 -1.51 20.17
N VAL A 217 -9.28 -1.07 18.92
CA VAL A 217 -9.06 -1.92 17.75
C VAL A 217 -7.55 -2.07 17.55
N ASN A 218 -6.98 -3.17 18.05
CA ASN A 218 -5.55 -3.47 17.96
C ASN A 218 -5.33 -4.99 17.91
N SER A 219 -4.19 -5.43 17.42
CA SER A 219 -3.84 -6.86 17.30
C SER A 219 -3.25 -7.48 18.58
N TYR A 220 -3.07 -6.70 19.62
CA TYR A 220 -2.36 -7.13 20.84
C TYR A 220 -3.28 -7.62 21.94
N THR A 221 -4.54 -7.18 21.98
CA THR A 221 -5.55 -7.65 22.93
C THR A 221 -6.58 -8.54 22.27
N ALA A 222 -7.21 -9.45 23.04
CA ALA A 222 -8.25 -10.34 22.52
C ALA A 222 -9.46 -9.56 21.98
N GLU A 223 -9.90 -8.54 22.74
CA GLU A 223 -10.99 -7.64 22.35
C GLU A 223 -10.65 -6.84 21.09
N GLY A 224 -9.42 -6.34 21.00
CA GLY A 224 -8.95 -5.59 19.83
C GLY A 224 -8.92 -6.45 18.58
N ARG A 225 -8.47 -7.71 18.66
CA ARG A 225 -8.52 -8.68 17.56
C ARG A 225 -9.95 -8.98 17.14
N ALA A 226 -10.83 -9.25 18.10
CA ALA A 226 -12.24 -9.50 17.82
C ALA A 226 -12.90 -8.32 17.08
N MET A 227 -12.57 -7.06 17.46
CA MET A 227 -13.07 -5.88 16.76
C MET A 227 -12.53 -5.76 15.33
N ILE A 228 -11.25 -6.11 15.09
CA ILE A 228 -10.68 -6.13 13.74
C ILE A 228 -11.45 -7.12 12.87
N HIS A 229 -11.66 -8.32 13.35
CA HIS A 229 -12.32 -9.37 12.60
C HIS A 229 -13.81 -9.11 12.37
N LYS A 230 -14.51 -8.53 13.38
CA LYS A 230 -15.90 -8.11 13.22
C LYS A 230 -16.10 -7.06 12.11
N GLN A 231 -15.12 -6.19 11.89
CA GLN A 231 -15.18 -5.18 10.82
C GLN A 231 -14.77 -5.72 9.43
N LEU A 232 -14.05 -6.85 9.39
CA LEU A 232 -13.62 -7.44 8.12
C LEU A 232 -14.70 -8.34 7.52
N GLU A 233 -15.76 -8.68 8.27
CA GLU A 233 -16.88 -9.56 7.86
C GLU A 233 -16.44 -10.91 7.24
N ALA A 234 -15.15 -11.23 7.30
CA ALA A 234 -14.58 -12.17 6.37
C ALA A 234 -14.62 -13.61 6.89
N VAL A 235 -14.41 -13.83 8.19
CA VAL A 235 -14.19 -15.19 8.70
C VAL A 235 -14.65 -15.33 10.16
N ASP A 236 -15.29 -16.45 10.48
CA ASP A 236 -15.59 -16.83 11.86
C ASP A 236 -14.30 -17.27 12.56
N MET A 237 -13.91 -16.50 13.58
CA MET A 237 -12.67 -16.75 14.31
C MET A 237 -12.72 -17.98 15.20
N GLU A 238 -13.91 -18.38 15.66
CA GLU A 238 -14.07 -19.61 16.46
C GLU A 238 -13.74 -20.82 15.60
N ILE A 239 -14.25 -20.82 14.37
CA ILE A 239 -13.97 -21.89 13.40
C ILE A 239 -12.50 -21.90 12.99
N LEU A 240 -11.89 -20.73 12.77
CA LEU A 240 -10.47 -20.66 12.45
C LEU A 240 -9.60 -21.21 13.58
N HIS A 241 -9.91 -20.83 14.84
CA HIS A 241 -9.22 -21.36 16.02
C HIS A 241 -9.48 -22.87 16.21
N TYR A 242 -10.68 -23.34 15.89
CA TYR A 242 -10.98 -24.77 15.90
C TYR A 242 -10.10 -25.53 14.90
N LEU A 243 -9.99 -25.06 13.66
CA LEU A 243 -9.13 -25.66 12.65
C LEU A 243 -7.64 -25.68 13.06
N MET A 244 -7.17 -24.61 13.72
CA MET A 244 -5.78 -24.53 14.24
C MET A 244 -5.52 -25.57 15.35
N ARG A 245 -6.49 -25.78 16.24
CA ARG A 245 -6.35 -26.68 17.39
C ARG A 245 -6.61 -28.14 17.04
N ASN A 246 -7.28 -28.38 15.92
CA ASN A 246 -7.65 -29.72 15.46
C ASN A 246 -7.03 -30.01 14.08
N PRO A 247 -5.70 -30.23 14.00
CA PRO A 247 -5.05 -30.63 12.78
C PRO A 247 -5.51 -32.05 12.38
N VAL A 248 -5.52 -32.33 11.09
CA VAL A 248 -5.76 -33.69 10.59
C VAL A 248 -4.51 -34.53 10.83
N TRP A 249 -4.62 -35.54 11.69
CA TRP A 249 -3.49 -36.31 12.22
C TRP A 249 -2.64 -37.03 11.16
N ASN A 250 -3.24 -37.55 10.14
CA ASN A 250 -2.56 -38.30 9.07
C ASN A 250 -2.25 -37.44 7.84
N ALA A 251 -2.34 -36.12 7.97
CA ALA A 251 -2.04 -35.20 6.89
C ALA A 251 -0.69 -34.50 7.12
N THR A 252 -0.11 -33.97 6.04
CA THR A 252 1.13 -33.21 6.10
C THR A 252 0.93 -31.86 6.81
N ILE A 253 2.03 -31.25 7.26
CA ILE A 253 2.01 -29.90 7.82
C ILE A 253 1.46 -28.93 6.76
N GLU A 254 1.93 -29.05 5.52
CA GLU A 254 1.48 -28.23 4.39
C GLU A 254 -0.04 -28.30 4.18
N TYR A 255 -0.62 -29.50 4.24
CA TYR A 255 -2.08 -29.68 4.14
C TYR A 255 -2.82 -28.94 5.25
N ASN A 256 -2.37 -29.05 6.50
CA ASN A 256 -3.00 -28.40 7.64
C ASN A 256 -2.88 -26.88 7.59
N ASP A 257 -1.73 -26.34 7.19
CA ASP A 257 -1.53 -24.89 7.01
C ASP A 257 -2.37 -24.36 5.85
N ASN A 258 -2.48 -25.11 4.77
CA ASN A 258 -3.31 -24.74 3.63
C ASN A 258 -4.81 -24.76 3.94
N ARG A 259 -5.29 -25.65 4.85
CA ARG A 259 -6.69 -25.60 5.35
C ARG A 259 -7.02 -24.24 5.97
N LEU A 260 -6.14 -23.70 6.80
CA LEU A 260 -6.32 -22.39 7.45
C LEU A 260 -6.34 -21.26 6.42
N SER A 261 -5.39 -21.32 5.51
CA SER A 261 -5.25 -20.33 4.44
C SER A 261 -6.48 -20.33 3.50
N LEU A 262 -6.97 -21.50 3.14
CA LEU A 262 -8.16 -21.66 2.30
C LEU A 262 -9.42 -21.17 3.00
N TYR A 263 -9.60 -21.46 4.30
CA TYR A 263 -10.75 -20.99 5.07
C TYR A 263 -10.83 -19.47 5.06
N SER A 264 -9.68 -18.81 5.25
CA SER A 264 -9.56 -17.35 5.17
C SER A 264 -9.82 -16.83 3.75
N ALA A 265 -9.21 -17.45 2.74
CA ALA A 265 -9.33 -17.02 1.34
C ALA A 265 -10.74 -17.21 0.78
N GLN A 266 -11.45 -18.28 1.19
CA GLN A 266 -12.84 -18.57 0.82
C GLN A 266 -13.86 -17.82 1.69
N MET A 267 -13.38 -16.95 2.60
CA MET A 267 -14.23 -16.16 3.52
C MET A 267 -15.17 -17.04 4.36
N GLY A 268 -14.69 -18.20 4.81
CA GLY A 268 -15.46 -19.15 5.61
C GLY A 268 -16.63 -19.80 4.86
N LYS A 269 -16.57 -19.87 3.52
CA LYS A 269 -17.61 -20.42 2.67
C LYS A 269 -17.12 -21.61 1.87
N CYS A 270 -18.02 -22.54 1.59
CA CYS A 270 -17.77 -23.61 0.65
C CYS A 270 -17.52 -23.03 -0.74
N ALA A 271 -16.44 -23.47 -1.41
CA ALA A 271 -16.07 -22.95 -2.72
C ALA A 271 -17.05 -23.33 -3.84
N VAL A 272 -17.85 -24.38 -3.64
CA VAL A 272 -18.81 -24.86 -4.66
C VAL A 272 -20.19 -24.27 -4.43
N THR A 273 -20.69 -24.33 -3.20
CA THR A 273 -22.09 -23.94 -2.90
C THR A 273 -22.21 -22.51 -2.40
N GLY A 274 -21.10 -21.87 -1.93
CA GLY A 274 -21.14 -20.59 -1.27
C GLY A 274 -21.75 -20.59 0.14
N ALA A 275 -22.18 -21.74 0.63
CA ALA A 275 -22.71 -21.89 1.99
C ALA A 275 -21.65 -21.66 3.05
N LYS A 276 -22.03 -21.14 4.22
CA LYS A 276 -21.10 -20.99 5.34
C LYS A 276 -20.63 -22.35 5.83
N LEU A 277 -19.34 -22.49 6.02
CA LEU A 277 -18.72 -23.67 6.59
C LEU A 277 -18.88 -23.64 8.12
N MET A 278 -19.37 -24.74 8.70
CA MET A 278 -19.58 -24.88 10.13
C MET A 278 -18.64 -25.95 10.71
N ILE A 279 -18.38 -25.88 12.02
CA ILE A 279 -17.61 -26.93 12.71
C ILE A 279 -18.29 -28.27 12.53
N GLY A 280 -17.56 -29.27 12.03
CA GLY A 280 -18.07 -30.60 11.72
C GLY A 280 -18.30 -30.84 10.22
N ASP A 281 -18.54 -29.77 9.43
CA ASP A 281 -18.88 -29.87 8.01
C ASP A 281 -17.80 -29.30 7.09
N ILE A 282 -16.56 -29.15 7.59
CA ILE A 282 -15.45 -28.58 6.83
C ILE A 282 -14.56 -29.68 6.28
N PHE A 283 -14.65 -29.91 4.99
CA PHE A 283 -13.83 -30.90 4.30
C PHE A 283 -12.84 -30.20 3.36
N CYS A 284 -11.57 -30.58 3.47
CA CYS A 284 -10.52 -30.11 2.56
C CYS A 284 -10.25 -31.19 1.52
N HIS A 285 -10.62 -30.91 0.27
CA HIS A 285 -10.53 -31.83 -0.84
C HIS A 285 -9.35 -31.49 -1.76
N HIS A 286 -8.75 -32.53 -2.34
CA HIS A 286 -7.79 -32.42 -3.43
C HIS A 286 -8.52 -32.31 -4.76
N LYS A 287 -8.29 -31.25 -5.53
CA LYS A 287 -8.83 -31.11 -6.90
C LYS A 287 -8.32 -32.21 -7.82
N VAL A 288 -7.03 -32.55 -7.71
CA VAL A 288 -6.44 -33.75 -8.29
C VAL A 288 -6.19 -34.72 -7.14
N PRO A 289 -6.84 -35.87 -7.10
CA PRO A 289 -6.68 -36.86 -6.03
C PRO A 289 -5.22 -37.31 -5.87
N ARG A 290 -4.82 -37.66 -4.65
CA ARG A 290 -3.46 -38.16 -4.36
C ARG A 290 -3.11 -39.41 -5.17
N CYS A 291 -4.06 -40.31 -5.38
CA CYS A 291 -3.87 -41.51 -6.21
C CYS A 291 -3.55 -41.17 -7.68
N ASN A 292 -3.91 -39.97 -8.15
CA ASN A 292 -3.61 -39.48 -9.49
C ASN A 292 -2.44 -38.47 -9.50
N GLY A 293 -1.57 -38.48 -8.46
CA GLY A 293 -0.39 -37.64 -8.38
C GLY A 293 -0.65 -36.23 -7.80
N GLY A 294 -1.85 -35.97 -7.25
CA GLY A 294 -2.15 -34.69 -6.60
C GLY A 294 -1.34 -34.50 -5.32
N THR A 295 -0.87 -33.25 -5.10
CA THR A 295 -0.08 -32.82 -3.94
C THR A 295 -0.92 -32.03 -2.95
N ASP A 296 -0.39 -31.80 -1.75
CA ASP A 296 -1.01 -30.95 -0.72
C ASP A 296 -0.81 -29.45 -0.96
N ALA A 297 -0.29 -29.04 -2.11
CA ALA A 297 -0.08 -27.66 -2.49
C ALA A 297 -1.40 -26.87 -2.48
N TYR A 298 -1.34 -25.63 -2.03
CA TYR A 298 -2.49 -24.73 -1.89
C TYR A 298 -3.41 -24.70 -3.13
N GLN A 299 -2.82 -24.70 -4.31
CA GLN A 299 -3.55 -24.63 -5.59
C GLN A 299 -4.38 -25.89 -5.87
N ASN A 300 -3.95 -27.04 -5.32
CA ASN A 300 -4.62 -28.33 -5.48
C ASN A 300 -5.67 -28.60 -4.43
N LEU A 301 -5.78 -27.77 -3.40
CA LEU A 301 -6.74 -27.95 -2.30
C LEU A 301 -7.93 -27.00 -2.42
N ILE A 302 -9.04 -27.39 -1.83
CA ILE A 302 -10.28 -26.61 -1.78
C ILE A 302 -11.09 -27.00 -0.55
N LEU A 303 -11.77 -26.07 0.10
CA LEU A 303 -12.71 -26.36 1.21
C LEU A 303 -14.13 -26.44 0.70
N LEU A 304 -14.81 -27.49 1.12
CA LEU A 304 -16.19 -27.78 0.82
C LEU A 304 -17.00 -27.92 2.11
#